data_52d2186bf06d50540291d30fbbd19807
#
_entry.id   52d2186bf06d50540291d30fbbd19807
#
_cell.length_a   1.000
_cell.length_b   1.000
_cell.length_c   1.000
_cell.angle_alpha   90.00
_cell.angle_beta   90.00
_cell.angle_gamma   90.00
#
_symmetry.space_group_name_H-M   'P 1'
#
loop_
_entity.id
_entity.type
_entity.pdbx_description
1 polymer ?
#
loop_
_entity_poly.entity_id
_entity_poly.type
_entity_poly.pdbx_seq_one_letter_code
_entity_poly.pdbx_strand_id
1 'polypeptide(L)'
;MIAIERISKSFGSLKVLSRVSLDVAAGEVVVLCGPSGSGKSTLLRCINRLEAVEEGRIVVDGIEVTDKRVDLNKLRAQIGIVFQSFNLYPHMTALHNITLAPVVVTGTPRRQAEQEAMALLQKVGIAEKANHYPSQLSGGQQQRVAIARALAMRPKVMLFDEPTSALDPEMIQEVLTVMTDLAREGMTMVVVTHEMGFAREVANRIVFMDGGTIVEEGEPETFFRSAREPRTRQFLGKILVHNHPKSTALGSVA
;
A
#
# COMPACT_ATOMS: atom_id res chain seq x y z
N MET A 1 -9.07 -9.78 9.99
CA MET A 1 -8.78 -8.33 10.11
C MET A 1 -9.59 -7.51 9.11
N ILE A 2 -9.54 -7.84 7.82
CA ILE A 2 -10.38 -7.24 6.78
C ILE A 2 -11.25 -8.32 6.17
N ALA A 3 -12.56 -8.06 5.97
CA ALA A 3 -13.46 -8.92 5.23
C ALA A 3 -14.19 -8.09 4.17
N ILE A 4 -14.06 -8.48 2.91
CA ILE A 4 -14.69 -7.86 1.76
C ILE A 4 -15.61 -8.90 1.11
N GLU A 5 -16.91 -8.59 1.03
CA GLU A 5 -17.93 -9.51 0.56
C GLU A 5 -18.65 -8.95 -0.66
N ARG A 6 -18.36 -9.51 -1.84
CA ARG A 6 -19.04 -9.24 -3.11
C ARG A 6 -19.26 -7.76 -3.43
N ILE A 7 -18.24 -6.93 -3.20
CA ILE A 7 -18.35 -5.50 -3.47
C ILE A 7 -18.37 -5.21 -4.98
N SER A 8 -19.19 -4.25 -5.36
CA SER A 8 -19.24 -3.69 -6.72
C SER A 8 -19.08 -2.17 -6.67
N LYS A 9 -18.39 -1.61 -7.67
CA LYS A 9 -18.17 -0.17 -7.80
C LYS A 9 -18.13 0.24 -9.26
N SER A 10 -18.84 1.31 -9.59
CA SER A 10 -18.84 1.94 -10.92
C SER A 10 -18.48 3.42 -10.79
N PHE A 11 -17.96 3.99 -11.87
CA PHE A 11 -17.81 5.42 -12.08
C PHE A 11 -18.59 5.79 -13.34
N GLY A 12 -19.78 6.35 -13.17
CA GLY A 12 -20.72 6.52 -14.27
C GLY A 12 -21.13 5.17 -14.86
N SER A 13 -20.95 4.99 -16.15
CA SER A 13 -21.23 3.72 -16.85
C SER A 13 -20.10 2.68 -16.76
N LEU A 14 -18.91 3.07 -16.29
CA LEU A 14 -17.75 2.19 -16.20
C LEU A 14 -17.78 1.39 -14.91
N LYS A 15 -18.02 0.07 -14.99
CA LYS A 15 -17.91 -0.84 -13.85
C LYS A 15 -16.44 -1.18 -13.60
N VAL A 16 -15.90 -0.75 -12.44
CA VAL A 16 -14.49 -0.90 -12.07
C VAL A 16 -14.25 -2.08 -11.13
N LEU A 17 -15.21 -2.38 -10.23
CA LEU A 17 -15.19 -3.59 -9.40
C LEU A 17 -16.48 -4.36 -9.60
N SER A 18 -16.38 -5.67 -9.75
CA SER A 18 -17.52 -6.56 -10.00
C SER A 18 -17.50 -7.74 -9.04
N ARG A 19 -18.33 -7.65 -7.98
CA ARG A 19 -18.54 -8.69 -6.96
C ARG A 19 -17.24 -9.24 -6.36
N VAL A 20 -16.29 -8.36 -6.07
CA VAL A 20 -14.99 -8.71 -5.48
C VAL A 20 -15.17 -9.13 -4.02
N SER A 21 -14.58 -10.27 -3.65
CA SER A 21 -14.49 -10.75 -2.26
C SER A 21 -13.04 -11.03 -1.92
N LEU A 22 -12.60 -10.63 -0.72
CA LEU A 22 -11.24 -10.80 -0.24
C LEU A 22 -11.23 -10.73 1.28
N ASP A 23 -10.58 -11.68 1.93
CA ASP A 23 -10.32 -11.63 3.36
C ASP A 23 -8.84 -11.39 3.62
N VAL A 24 -8.51 -10.67 4.69
CA VAL A 24 -7.13 -10.46 5.15
C VAL A 24 -7.06 -10.76 6.63
N ALA A 25 -6.21 -11.68 7.02
CA ALA A 25 -5.97 -12.02 8.43
C ALA A 25 -5.16 -10.93 9.16
N ALA A 26 -5.17 -10.95 10.49
CA ALA A 26 -4.28 -10.08 11.26
C ALA A 26 -2.82 -10.49 11.05
N GLY A 27 -1.94 -9.53 10.81
CA GLY A 27 -0.52 -9.76 10.52
C GLY A 27 -0.24 -10.27 9.10
N GLU A 28 -1.28 -10.46 8.27
CA GLU A 28 -1.11 -10.90 6.88
C GLU A 28 -0.70 -9.75 5.98
N VAL A 29 0.25 -10.02 5.09
CA VAL A 29 0.63 -9.14 3.98
C VAL A 29 0.04 -9.69 2.68
N VAL A 30 -0.96 -8.98 2.15
CA VAL A 30 -1.59 -9.30 0.85
C VAL A 30 -1.10 -8.32 -0.20
N VAL A 31 -0.53 -8.84 -1.28
CA VAL A 31 -0.11 -8.04 -2.44
C VAL A 31 -1.14 -8.15 -3.55
N LEU A 32 -1.67 -7.01 -3.99
CA LEU A 32 -2.57 -6.90 -5.14
C LEU A 32 -1.75 -6.54 -6.38
N CYS A 33 -1.77 -7.39 -7.39
CA CYS A 33 -1.12 -7.16 -8.68
C CYS A 33 -2.11 -7.28 -9.85
N GLY A 34 -1.69 -6.83 -11.04
CA GLY A 34 -2.52 -6.87 -12.24
C GLY A 34 -2.31 -5.66 -13.14
N PRO A 35 -2.86 -5.65 -14.36
CA PRO A 35 -2.69 -4.54 -15.31
C PRO A 35 -3.26 -3.21 -14.76
N SER A 36 -2.79 -2.09 -15.33
CA SER A 36 -3.39 -0.78 -15.05
C SER A 36 -4.88 -0.79 -15.40
N GLY A 37 -5.70 -0.13 -14.57
CA GLY A 37 -7.16 -0.13 -14.75
C GLY A 37 -7.89 -1.39 -14.29
N SER A 38 -7.23 -2.40 -13.70
CA SER A 38 -7.89 -3.60 -13.19
C SER A 38 -8.69 -3.43 -11.89
N GLY A 39 -8.68 -2.22 -11.28
CA GLY A 39 -9.47 -1.90 -10.08
C GLY A 39 -8.71 -1.98 -8.75
N LYS A 40 -7.41 -2.28 -8.72
CA LYS A 40 -6.59 -2.45 -7.50
C LYS A 40 -6.66 -1.25 -6.56
N SER A 41 -6.32 -0.06 -7.04
CA SER A 41 -6.37 1.18 -6.26
C SER A 41 -7.78 1.52 -5.81
N THR A 42 -8.79 1.22 -6.64
CA THR A 42 -10.20 1.41 -6.27
C THR A 42 -10.60 0.47 -5.14
N LEU A 43 -10.21 -0.82 -5.22
CA LEU A 43 -10.43 -1.79 -4.14
C LEU A 43 -9.79 -1.31 -2.83
N LEU A 44 -8.54 -0.90 -2.89
CA LEU A 44 -7.81 -0.40 -1.73
C LEU A 44 -8.48 0.85 -1.11
N ARG A 45 -8.95 1.79 -1.95
CA ARG A 45 -9.68 2.99 -1.50
C ARG A 45 -11.08 2.70 -0.95
N CYS A 46 -11.70 1.58 -1.32
CA CYS A 46 -12.94 1.14 -0.71
C CYS A 46 -12.73 0.67 0.74
N ILE A 47 -11.58 0.08 1.09
CA ILE A 47 -11.28 -0.42 2.44
C ILE A 47 -11.32 0.70 3.49
N ASN A 48 -10.81 1.90 3.17
CA ASN A 48 -10.84 3.06 4.07
C ASN A 48 -11.96 4.06 3.75
N ARG A 49 -12.91 3.65 2.88
CA ARG A 49 -14.04 4.45 2.44
C ARG A 49 -13.65 5.82 1.85
N LEU A 50 -12.51 5.91 1.16
CA LEU A 50 -12.25 7.01 0.23
C LEU A 50 -13.13 6.88 -1.01
N GLU A 51 -13.44 5.63 -1.41
CA GLU A 51 -14.44 5.31 -2.40
C GLU A 51 -15.58 4.53 -1.73
N ALA A 52 -16.82 4.95 -1.96
CA ALA A 52 -17.99 4.22 -1.50
C ALA A 52 -18.34 3.10 -2.49
N VAL A 53 -18.65 1.92 -1.97
CA VAL A 53 -19.17 0.81 -2.79
C VAL A 53 -20.66 0.97 -3.05
N GLU A 54 -21.15 0.39 -4.14
CA GLU A 54 -22.56 0.39 -4.52
C GLU A 54 -23.28 -0.84 -3.96
N GLU A 55 -22.57 -1.98 -3.93
CA GLU A 55 -23.08 -3.25 -3.44
C GLU A 55 -22.00 -3.96 -2.61
N GLY A 56 -22.45 -4.88 -1.77
CA GLY A 56 -21.58 -5.70 -0.93
C GLY A 56 -21.25 -5.06 0.39
N ARG A 57 -20.31 -5.67 1.13
CA ARG A 57 -19.99 -5.32 2.50
C ARG A 57 -18.49 -5.31 2.73
N ILE A 58 -17.99 -4.37 3.51
CA ILE A 58 -16.61 -4.32 3.96
C ILE A 58 -16.61 -4.17 5.48
N VAL A 59 -15.83 -5.00 6.15
CA VAL A 59 -15.56 -4.93 7.59
C VAL A 59 -14.07 -4.82 7.82
N VAL A 60 -13.63 -3.89 8.64
CA VAL A 60 -12.23 -3.75 9.07
C VAL A 60 -12.19 -3.74 10.60
N ASP A 61 -11.49 -4.69 11.18
CA ASP A 61 -11.36 -4.84 12.63
C ASP A 61 -12.71 -4.78 13.40
N GLY A 62 -13.71 -5.47 12.86
CA GLY A 62 -15.07 -5.48 13.44
C GLY A 62 -15.93 -4.25 13.12
N ILE A 63 -15.37 -3.23 12.48
CA ILE A 63 -16.11 -2.03 12.08
C ILE A 63 -16.62 -2.22 10.65
N GLU A 64 -17.95 -2.13 10.45
CA GLU A 64 -18.54 -2.16 9.12
C GLU A 64 -18.34 -0.85 8.38
N VAL A 65 -17.38 -0.84 7.44
CA VAL A 65 -17.00 0.33 6.63
C VAL A 65 -18.17 0.81 5.75
N THR A 66 -19.01 -0.12 5.29
CA THR A 66 -20.14 0.13 4.40
C THR A 66 -21.37 0.69 5.11
N ASP A 67 -21.47 0.62 6.43
CA ASP A 67 -22.55 1.26 7.17
C ASP A 67 -22.48 2.79 6.98
N LYS A 68 -23.60 3.39 6.55
CA LYS A 68 -23.70 4.84 6.34
C LYS A 68 -23.52 5.66 7.63
N ARG A 69 -23.74 5.03 8.79
CA ARG A 69 -23.65 5.65 10.13
C ARG A 69 -22.24 5.55 10.74
N VAL A 70 -21.29 4.88 10.07
CA VAL A 70 -19.94 4.70 10.61
C VAL A 70 -19.25 6.05 10.82
N ASP A 71 -18.58 6.19 11.94
CA ASP A 71 -17.69 7.34 12.20
C ASP A 71 -16.41 7.18 11.38
N LEU A 72 -16.34 7.92 10.27
CA LEU A 72 -15.21 7.86 9.34
C LEU A 72 -13.89 8.30 9.97
N ASN A 73 -13.92 9.20 10.95
CA ASN A 73 -12.69 9.64 11.60
C ASN A 73 -12.12 8.53 12.46
N LYS A 74 -12.96 7.83 13.24
CA LYS A 74 -12.54 6.66 14.01
C LYS A 74 -12.08 5.51 13.13
N LEU A 75 -12.78 5.24 12.04
CA LEU A 75 -12.39 4.22 11.07
C LEU A 75 -11.01 4.52 10.47
N ARG A 76 -10.83 5.73 9.93
CA ARG A 76 -9.59 6.14 9.26
C ARG A 76 -8.41 6.28 10.21
N ALA A 77 -8.66 6.53 11.49
CA ALA A 77 -7.60 6.51 12.51
C ALA A 77 -6.99 5.11 12.70
N GLN A 78 -7.74 4.04 12.38
CA GLN A 78 -7.26 2.66 12.48
C GLN A 78 -6.67 2.11 11.18
N ILE A 79 -6.74 2.85 10.09
CA ILE A 79 -6.30 2.44 8.76
C ILE A 79 -5.31 3.48 8.22
N GLY A 80 -4.04 3.15 8.22
CA GLY A 80 -3.02 3.97 7.56
C GLY A 80 -3.10 3.77 6.04
N ILE A 81 -2.92 4.85 5.29
CA ILE A 81 -2.81 4.77 3.83
C ILE A 81 -1.63 5.59 3.33
N VAL A 82 -0.89 5.00 2.41
CA VAL A 82 0.24 5.61 1.71
C VAL A 82 -0.06 5.57 0.22
N PHE A 83 -0.02 6.73 -0.42
CA PHE A 83 -0.36 6.90 -1.84
C PHE A 83 0.88 6.91 -2.72
N GLN A 84 0.68 6.73 -4.01
CA GLN A 84 1.69 6.91 -5.05
C GLN A 84 2.29 8.34 -5.04
N SER A 85 1.44 9.36 -4.95
CA SER A 85 1.86 10.74 -4.68
C SER A 85 1.96 10.89 -3.17
N PHE A 86 3.06 11.39 -2.66
CA PHE A 86 3.38 11.44 -1.22
C PHE A 86 2.33 12.18 -0.37
N ASN A 87 1.61 13.13 -0.99
CA ASN A 87 0.52 13.92 -0.38
C ASN A 87 0.91 14.57 0.94
N LEU A 88 2.17 15.03 1.05
CA LEU A 88 2.63 15.79 2.19
C LEU A 88 2.11 17.23 2.11
N TYR A 89 1.86 17.83 3.27
CA TYR A 89 1.53 19.25 3.38
C TYR A 89 2.78 20.08 3.07
N PRO A 90 2.82 20.83 1.94
CA PRO A 90 4.06 21.45 1.46
C PRO A 90 4.55 22.61 2.35
N HIS A 91 3.66 23.20 3.14
CA HIS A 91 3.93 24.29 4.08
C HIS A 91 4.31 23.80 5.49
N MET A 92 4.42 22.50 5.70
CA MET A 92 4.78 21.88 6.97
C MET A 92 6.09 21.10 6.84
N THR A 93 6.91 21.10 7.88
CA THR A 93 8.11 20.25 7.95
C THR A 93 7.73 18.77 8.01
N ALA A 94 8.70 17.88 7.82
CA ALA A 94 8.49 16.42 7.98
C ALA A 94 7.91 16.09 9.36
N LEU A 95 8.48 16.65 10.42
CA LEU A 95 7.97 16.47 11.79
C LEU A 95 6.53 16.94 11.94
N HIS A 96 6.18 18.11 11.42
CA HIS A 96 4.82 18.64 11.52
C HIS A 96 3.82 17.86 10.67
N ASN A 97 4.21 17.31 9.52
CA ASN A 97 3.39 16.39 8.72
C ASN A 97 2.99 15.15 9.53
N ILE A 98 3.90 14.64 10.37
CA ILE A 98 3.68 13.43 11.16
C ILE A 98 2.84 13.74 12.42
N THR A 99 3.10 14.88 13.09
CA THR A 99 2.46 15.22 14.37
C THR A 99 1.03 15.75 14.21
N LEU A 100 0.65 16.25 13.05
CA LEU A 100 -0.63 16.93 12.85
C LEU A 100 -1.82 16.06 13.25
N ALA A 101 -1.91 14.84 12.69
CA ALA A 101 -3.06 13.96 12.93
C ALA A 101 -3.15 13.49 14.40
N PRO A 102 -2.09 13.03 15.06
CA PRO A 102 -2.12 12.72 16.48
C PRO A 102 -2.61 13.89 17.37
N VAL A 103 -2.14 15.11 17.10
CA VAL A 103 -2.55 16.28 17.90
C VAL A 103 -4.00 16.64 17.65
N VAL A 104 -4.45 16.67 16.39
CA VAL A 104 -5.79 17.17 16.03
C VAL A 104 -6.87 16.12 16.23
N VAL A 105 -6.59 14.85 15.89
CA VAL A 105 -7.62 13.78 15.88
C VAL A 105 -7.69 13.06 17.23
N THR A 106 -6.54 12.76 17.85
CA THR A 106 -6.52 12.01 19.12
C THR A 106 -6.28 12.88 20.34
N GLY A 107 -6.01 14.19 20.16
CA GLY A 107 -5.74 15.11 21.25
C GLY A 107 -4.39 14.84 21.96
N THR A 108 -3.47 14.13 21.31
CA THR A 108 -2.15 13.83 21.87
C THR A 108 -1.41 15.14 22.19
N PRO A 109 -0.86 15.31 23.38
CA PRO A 109 -0.09 16.50 23.71
C PRO A 109 1.06 16.72 22.71
N ARG A 110 1.25 17.97 22.25
CA ARG A 110 2.21 18.30 21.18
C ARG A 110 3.62 17.74 21.44
N ARG A 111 4.13 17.91 22.66
CA ARG A 111 5.46 17.41 23.04
C ARG A 111 5.56 15.90 22.91
N GLN A 112 4.52 15.17 23.29
CA GLN A 112 4.48 13.72 23.13
C GLN A 112 4.41 13.32 21.64
N ALA A 113 3.55 13.98 20.86
CA ALA A 113 3.45 13.75 19.41
C ALA A 113 4.79 13.99 18.70
N GLU A 114 5.54 15.04 19.09
CA GLU A 114 6.88 15.34 18.55
C GLU A 114 7.90 14.24 18.91
N GLN A 115 7.89 13.74 20.13
CA GLN A 115 8.75 12.63 20.55
C GLN A 115 8.44 11.34 19.77
N GLU A 116 7.17 10.99 19.65
CA GLU A 116 6.74 9.81 18.88
C GLU A 116 7.07 9.98 17.38
N ALA A 117 6.86 11.16 16.83
CA ALA A 117 7.20 11.44 15.42
C ALA A 117 8.71 11.36 15.16
N MET A 118 9.56 11.81 16.08
CA MET A 118 11.01 11.63 15.98
C MET A 118 11.41 10.16 15.99
N ALA A 119 10.80 9.34 16.83
CA ALA A 119 11.04 7.90 16.85
C ALA A 119 10.61 7.24 15.52
N LEU A 120 9.48 7.68 14.93
CA LEU A 120 9.04 7.22 13.62
C LEU A 120 9.96 7.66 12.49
N LEU A 121 10.47 8.91 12.51
CA LEU A 121 11.48 9.37 11.55
C LEU A 121 12.77 8.58 11.66
N GLN A 122 13.18 8.22 12.88
CA GLN A 122 14.32 7.32 13.10
C GLN A 122 14.05 5.92 12.55
N LYS A 123 12.86 5.37 12.79
CA LYS A 123 12.43 4.06 12.27
C LYS A 123 12.49 4.00 10.74
N VAL A 124 12.09 5.07 10.05
CA VAL A 124 12.16 5.14 8.58
C VAL A 124 13.49 5.70 8.07
N GLY A 125 14.50 5.89 8.93
CA GLY A 125 15.87 6.24 8.57
C GLY A 125 16.08 7.65 8.04
N ILE A 126 15.31 8.66 8.52
CA ILE A 126 15.42 10.07 8.09
C ILE A 126 15.22 11.05 9.24
N ALA A 127 15.66 10.73 10.45
CA ALA A 127 15.49 11.58 11.62
C ALA A 127 16.15 12.97 11.46
N GLU A 128 17.28 13.06 10.76
CA GLU A 128 18.00 14.28 10.45
C GLU A 128 17.20 15.25 9.54
N LYS A 129 16.15 14.74 8.89
CA LYS A 129 15.26 15.52 8.00
C LYS A 129 14.02 16.07 8.70
N ALA A 130 13.88 15.92 10.01
CA ALA A 130 12.69 16.33 10.77
C ALA A 130 12.23 17.76 10.50
N ASN A 131 13.17 18.70 10.37
CA ASN A 131 12.89 20.12 10.16
C ASN A 131 12.87 20.55 8.68
N HIS A 132 13.00 19.62 7.74
CA HIS A 132 12.95 19.92 6.30
C HIS A 132 11.51 19.94 5.79
N TYR A 133 11.25 20.83 4.83
CA TYR A 133 10.00 20.89 4.09
C TYR A 133 10.01 19.87 2.95
N PRO A 134 8.84 19.43 2.44
CA PRO A 134 8.76 18.46 1.34
C PRO A 134 9.60 18.84 0.11
N SER A 135 9.67 20.11 -0.24
CA SER A 135 10.49 20.61 -1.37
C SER A 135 12.00 20.43 -1.18
N GLN A 136 12.45 20.14 0.03
CA GLN A 136 13.86 19.92 0.39
C GLN A 136 14.20 18.43 0.54
N LEU A 137 13.24 17.54 0.27
CA LEU A 137 13.34 16.09 0.40
C LEU A 137 13.34 15.41 -0.96
N SER A 138 14.14 14.35 -1.11
CA SER A 138 14.02 13.48 -2.28
C SER A 138 12.68 12.75 -2.30
N GLY A 139 12.27 12.18 -3.43
CA GLY A 139 11.03 11.40 -3.53
C GLY A 139 10.97 10.26 -2.52
N GLY A 140 12.05 9.48 -2.37
CA GLY A 140 12.13 8.42 -1.38
C GLY A 140 12.05 8.91 0.06
N GLN A 141 12.65 10.08 0.37
CA GLN A 141 12.50 10.70 1.68
C GLN A 141 11.07 11.18 1.93
N GLN A 142 10.42 11.80 0.94
CA GLN A 142 9.01 12.19 1.05
C GLN A 142 8.10 10.98 1.30
N GLN A 143 8.34 9.88 0.60
CA GLN A 143 7.57 8.66 0.79
C GLN A 143 7.77 8.06 2.19
N ARG A 144 9.00 8.06 2.69
CA ARG A 144 9.28 7.61 4.07
C ARG A 144 8.61 8.51 5.12
N VAL A 145 8.55 9.82 4.89
CA VAL A 145 7.73 10.74 5.74
C VAL A 145 6.25 10.37 5.65
N ALA A 146 5.72 10.04 4.46
CA ALA A 146 4.32 9.64 4.30
C ALA A 146 4.01 8.32 5.04
N ILE A 147 4.94 7.35 5.02
CA ILE A 147 4.84 6.12 5.82
C ILE A 147 4.84 6.45 7.32
N ALA A 148 5.79 7.25 7.79
CA ALA A 148 5.87 7.66 9.19
C ALA A 148 4.61 8.40 9.65
N ARG A 149 4.05 9.28 8.80
CA ARG A 149 2.78 9.97 9.04
C ARG A 149 1.61 9.00 9.21
N ALA A 150 1.53 7.99 8.35
CA ALA A 150 0.48 6.96 8.46
C ALA A 150 0.63 6.14 9.76
N LEU A 151 1.85 5.79 10.14
CA LEU A 151 2.16 5.03 11.36
C LEU A 151 1.89 5.82 12.64
N ALA A 152 1.96 7.17 12.59
CA ALA A 152 1.76 8.03 13.76
C ALA A 152 0.38 7.89 14.41
N MET A 153 -0.62 7.46 13.65
CA MET A 153 -1.96 7.13 14.15
C MET A 153 -2.06 5.74 14.79
N ARG A 154 -0.97 4.96 14.84
CA ARG A 154 -0.91 3.57 15.33
C ARG A 154 -1.98 2.69 14.68
N PRO A 155 -2.04 2.65 13.34
CA PRO A 155 -3.09 1.93 12.63
C PRO A 155 -2.96 0.42 12.84
N LYS A 156 -4.09 -0.30 12.74
CA LYS A 156 -4.13 -1.77 12.75
C LYS A 156 -3.86 -2.37 11.38
N VAL A 157 -4.08 -1.58 10.33
CA VAL A 157 -3.90 -1.97 8.93
C VAL A 157 -3.19 -0.85 8.19
N MET A 158 -2.21 -1.21 7.36
CA MET A 158 -1.55 -0.30 6.43
C MET A 158 -1.94 -0.64 4.99
N LEU A 159 -2.39 0.36 4.26
CA LEU A 159 -2.72 0.28 2.84
C LEU A 159 -1.66 1.03 2.03
N PHE A 160 -1.11 0.39 1.00
CA PHE A 160 -0.11 0.99 0.12
C PHE A 160 -0.61 0.98 -1.32
N ASP A 161 -0.82 2.16 -1.90
CA ASP A 161 -1.29 2.35 -3.29
C ASP A 161 -0.11 2.75 -4.17
N GLU A 162 0.59 1.78 -4.75
CA GLU A 162 1.77 1.94 -5.61
C GLU A 162 2.85 2.87 -5.01
N PRO A 163 3.38 2.58 -3.81
CA PRO A 163 4.21 3.50 -3.05
C PRO A 163 5.56 3.85 -3.69
N THR A 164 5.97 3.11 -4.71
CA THR A 164 7.28 3.27 -5.39
C THR A 164 7.17 3.80 -6.81
N SER A 165 5.98 3.85 -7.40
CA SER A 165 5.82 4.15 -8.83
C SER A 165 6.15 5.59 -9.25
N ALA A 166 6.26 6.52 -8.29
CA ALA A 166 6.70 7.90 -8.51
C ALA A 166 8.18 8.14 -8.14
N LEU A 167 8.95 7.07 -7.90
CA LEU A 167 10.33 7.14 -7.44
C LEU A 167 11.33 6.74 -8.52
N ASP A 168 12.51 7.35 -8.47
CA ASP A 168 13.65 6.87 -9.23
C ASP A 168 14.14 5.51 -8.70
N PRO A 169 14.68 4.63 -9.56
CA PRO A 169 15.09 3.27 -9.17
C PRO A 169 16.02 3.19 -7.95
N GLU A 170 16.89 4.17 -7.78
CA GLU A 170 17.83 4.24 -6.65
C GLU A 170 17.11 4.44 -5.30
N MET A 171 15.92 5.08 -5.31
CA MET A 171 15.15 5.39 -4.10
C MET A 171 14.14 4.30 -3.74
N ILE A 172 13.80 3.42 -4.67
CA ILE A 172 12.80 2.35 -4.48
C ILE A 172 13.20 1.44 -3.32
N GLN A 173 14.48 1.02 -3.29
CA GLN A 173 14.96 0.06 -2.29
C GLN A 173 14.85 0.59 -0.85
N GLU A 174 15.06 1.88 -0.63
CA GLU A 174 14.94 2.50 0.70
C GLU A 174 13.50 2.41 1.23
N VAL A 175 12.50 2.62 0.36
CA VAL A 175 11.09 2.51 0.72
C VAL A 175 10.67 1.06 0.93
N LEU A 176 11.10 0.14 0.06
CA LEU A 176 10.82 -1.29 0.19
C LEU A 176 11.42 -1.88 1.46
N THR A 177 12.61 -1.44 1.87
CA THR A 177 13.22 -1.86 3.15
C THR A 177 12.33 -1.50 4.33
N VAL A 178 11.83 -0.26 4.40
CA VAL A 178 10.91 0.14 5.46
C VAL A 178 9.63 -0.71 5.46
N MET A 179 9.06 -0.99 4.28
CA MET A 179 7.87 -1.83 4.16
C MET A 179 8.14 -3.29 4.58
N THR A 180 9.31 -3.82 4.24
CA THR A 180 9.75 -5.16 4.65
C THR A 180 9.88 -5.26 6.18
N ASP A 181 10.44 -4.24 6.82
CA ASP A 181 10.57 -4.19 8.28
C ASP A 181 9.18 -4.15 8.95
N LEU A 182 8.24 -3.38 8.42
CA LEU A 182 6.86 -3.37 8.91
C LEU A 182 6.19 -4.74 8.78
N ALA A 183 6.41 -5.44 7.66
CA ALA A 183 5.90 -6.80 7.46
C ALA A 183 6.47 -7.78 8.50
N ARG A 184 7.78 -7.72 8.75
CA ARG A 184 8.47 -8.55 9.77
C ARG A 184 8.01 -8.27 11.19
N GLU A 185 7.59 -7.05 11.48
CA GLU A 185 6.98 -6.67 12.75
C GLU A 185 5.53 -7.16 12.93
N GLY A 186 4.95 -7.82 11.92
CA GLY A 186 3.59 -8.36 11.95
C GLY A 186 2.50 -7.34 11.63
N MET A 187 2.84 -6.25 10.92
CA MET A 187 1.84 -5.28 10.46
C MET A 187 0.93 -5.92 9.41
N THR A 188 -0.39 -5.80 9.60
CA THR A 188 -1.35 -6.19 8.56
C THR A 188 -1.27 -5.21 7.39
N MET A 189 -1.02 -5.70 6.19
CA MET A 189 -0.80 -4.84 5.03
C MET A 189 -1.57 -5.30 3.79
N VAL A 190 -2.15 -4.35 3.05
CA VAL A 190 -2.63 -4.57 1.69
C VAL A 190 -1.82 -3.64 0.78
N VAL A 191 -1.09 -4.21 -0.16
CA VAL A 191 -0.10 -3.50 -0.97
C VAL A 191 -0.41 -3.66 -2.45
N VAL A 192 -0.73 -2.56 -3.13
CA VAL A 192 -0.74 -2.50 -4.60
C VAL A 192 0.66 -2.16 -5.06
N THR A 193 1.31 -3.04 -5.81
CA THR A 193 2.67 -2.80 -6.30
C THR A 193 2.98 -3.55 -7.60
N HIS A 194 3.97 -3.05 -8.33
CA HIS A 194 4.61 -3.72 -9.46
C HIS A 194 5.99 -4.31 -9.09
N GLU A 195 6.42 -4.15 -7.85
CA GLU A 195 7.69 -4.66 -7.33
C GLU A 195 7.56 -6.14 -6.98
N MET A 196 7.73 -7.02 -7.98
CA MET A 196 7.52 -8.47 -7.80
C MET A 196 8.60 -9.12 -6.91
N GLY A 197 9.79 -8.53 -6.82
CA GLY A 197 10.82 -8.95 -5.86
C GLY A 197 10.35 -8.80 -4.43
N PHE A 198 9.83 -7.63 -4.09
CA PHE A 198 9.22 -7.35 -2.78
C PHE A 198 8.02 -8.28 -2.51
N ALA A 199 7.12 -8.44 -3.49
CA ALA A 199 5.97 -9.34 -3.34
C ALA A 199 6.39 -10.77 -3.02
N ARG A 200 7.45 -11.28 -3.66
CA ARG A 200 7.98 -12.63 -3.41
C ARG A 200 8.61 -12.77 -2.03
N GLU A 201 9.28 -11.71 -1.52
CA GLU A 201 9.98 -11.73 -0.24
C GLU A 201 9.04 -11.66 0.96
N VAL A 202 8.01 -10.78 0.91
CA VAL A 202 7.25 -10.43 2.10
C VAL A 202 5.78 -10.82 2.08
N ALA A 203 5.18 -11.07 0.91
CA ALA A 203 3.77 -11.40 0.84
C ALA A 203 3.48 -12.78 1.44
N ASN A 204 2.42 -12.87 2.23
CA ASN A 204 1.83 -14.14 2.60
C ASN A 204 0.95 -14.66 1.46
N ARG A 205 0.30 -13.74 0.73
CA ARG A 205 -0.58 -14.06 -0.39
C ARG A 205 -0.52 -12.98 -1.46
N ILE A 206 -0.54 -13.44 -2.72
CA ILE A 206 -0.64 -12.56 -3.90
C ILE A 206 -2.03 -12.75 -4.51
N VAL A 207 -2.66 -11.65 -4.87
CA VAL A 207 -3.98 -11.57 -5.48
C VAL A 207 -3.85 -10.88 -6.83
N PHE A 208 -4.15 -11.60 -7.90
CA PHE A 208 -4.15 -11.06 -9.26
C PHE A 208 -5.54 -10.58 -9.65
N MET A 209 -5.62 -9.32 -10.03
CA MET A 209 -6.86 -8.69 -10.50
C MET A 209 -6.78 -8.35 -11.99
N ASP A 210 -7.85 -8.62 -12.71
CA ASP A 210 -8.06 -8.18 -14.09
C ASP A 210 -9.54 -7.92 -14.35
N GLY A 211 -9.85 -6.88 -15.13
CA GLY A 211 -11.22 -6.52 -15.49
C GLY A 211 -12.17 -6.32 -14.30
N GLY A 212 -11.66 -5.80 -13.18
CA GLY A 212 -12.47 -5.52 -11.98
C GLY A 212 -12.83 -6.74 -11.13
N THR A 213 -12.19 -7.88 -11.36
CA THR A 213 -12.39 -9.12 -10.59
C THR A 213 -11.06 -9.68 -10.08
N ILE A 214 -11.11 -10.51 -9.04
CA ILE A 214 -10.00 -11.37 -8.65
C ILE A 214 -10.02 -12.58 -9.58
N VAL A 215 -8.91 -12.79 -10.28
CA VAL A 215 -8.74 -13.89 -11.24
C VAL A 215 -8.06 -15.08 -10.57
N GLU A 216 -7.03 -14.81 -9.77
CA GLU A 216 -6.26 -15.85 -9.08
C GLU A 216 -5.66 -15.29 -7.81
N GLU A 217 -5.56 -16.13 -6.79
CA GLU A 217 -4.82 -15.84 -5.57
C GLU A 217 -4.03 -17.07 -5.10
N GLY A 218 -2.94 -16.84 -4.40
CA GLY A 218 -2.10 -17.94 -3.90
C GLY A 218 -0.88 -17.45 -3.15
N GLU A 219 -0.19 -18.40 -2.53
CA GLU A 219 1.13 -18.14 -1.91
C GLU A 219 2.16 -17.75 -2.98
N PRO A 220 3.13 -16.88 -2.65
CA PRO A 220 4.09 -16.34 -3.62
C PRO A 220 4.80 -17.41 -4.46
N GLU A 221 5.34 -18.46 -3.82
CA GLU A 221 6.06 -19.52 -4.55
C GLU A 221 5.19 -20.20 -5.60
N THR A 222 3.96 -20.58 -5.24
CA THR A 222 2.99 -21.21 -6.14
C THR A 222 2.57 -20.24 -7.24
N PHE A 223 2.27 -19.00 -6.87
CA PHE A 223 1.82 -17.97 -7.78
C PHE A 223 2.85 -17.67 -8.88
N PHE A 224 4.13 -17.51 -8.52
CA PHE A 224 5.18 -17.18 -9.49
C PHE A 224 5.64 -18.37 -10.33
N ARG A 225 5.62 -19.60 -9.78
CA ARG A 225 6.13 -20.79 -10.48
C ARG A 225 5.06 -21.56 -11.26
N SER A 226 3.84 -21.57 -10.76
CA SER A 226 2.78 -22.47 -11.25
C SER A 226 1.40 -21.83 -11.24
N ALA A 227 1.30 -20.56 -11.67
CA ALA A 227 0.03 -19.87 -11.84
C ALA A 227 -0.92 -20.72 -12.70
N ARG A 228 -2.14 -20.91 -12.22
CA ARG A 228 -3.15 -21.79 -12.83
C ARG A 228 -3.87 -21.12 -13.99
N GLU A 229 -4.21 -19.83 -13.81
CA GLU A 229 -4.98 -19.08 -14.79
C GLU A 229 -4.12 -18.63 -15.98
N PRO A 230 -4.56 -18.85 -17.23
CA PRO A 230 -3.81 -18.42 -18.41
C PRO A 230 -3.51 -16.92 -18.40
N ARG A 231 -4.43 -16.13 -17.88
CA ARG A 231 -4.30 -14.67 -17.82
C ARG A 231 -3.22 -14.23 -16.83
N THR A 232 -3.12 -14.92 -15.68
CA THR A 232 -2.04 -14.71 -14.69
C THR A 232 -0.69 -15.04 -15.31
N ARG A 233 -0.55 -16.19 -15.99
CA ARG A 233 0.68 -16.59 -16.70
C ARG A 233 1.10 -15.56 -17.75
N GLN A 234 0.16 -15.06 -18.54
CA GLN A 234 0.42 -14.02 -19.53
C GLN A 234 0.94 -12.72 -18.89
N PHE A 235 0.36 -12.31 -17.75
CA PHE A 235 0.77 -11.14 -17.01
C PHE A 235 2.18 -11.31 -16.44
N LEU A 236 2.43 -12.43 -15.76
CA LEU A 236 3.75 -12.74 -15.18
C LEU A 236 4.84 -12.80 -16.24
N GLY A 237 4.57 -13.40 -17.39
CA GLY A 237 5.52 -13.48 -18.50
C GLY A 237 5.94 -12.10 -19.00
N LYS A 238 5.04 -11.10 -19.01
CA LYS A 238 5.41 -9.72 -19.40
C LYS A 238 6.28 -9.02 -18.37
N ILE A 239 5.98 -9.18 -17.08
CA ILE A 239 6.70 -8.48 -16.00
C ILE A 239 8.07 -9.09 -15.76
N LEU A 240 8.17 -10.43 -15.74
CA LEU A 240 9.43 -11.11 -15.46
C LEU A 240 10.47 -10.89 -16.57
N VAL A 241 10.03 -10.72 -17.82
CA VAL A 241 10.93 -10.37 -18.95
C VAL A 241 11.48 -8.95 -18.83
N HIS A 242 10.75 -8.01 -18.27
CA HIS A 242 11.21 -6.62 -18.11
C HIS A 242 12.21 -6.45 -16.94
N ASN A 243 12.20 -7.34 -15.95
CA ASN A 243 13.09 -7.28 -14.78
C ASN A 243 14.41 -8.05 -14.96
N HIS A 244 14.61 -8.73 -16.10
CA HIS A 244 15.92 -9.29 -16.48
C HIS A 244 16.45 -8.54 -17.71
N PRO A 245 17.38 -7.58 -17.58
CA PRO A 245 18.14 -7.09 -18.72
C PRO A 245 18.85 -8.31 -19.33
N LYS A 246 18.61 -8.56 -20.63
CA LYS A 246 19.32 -9.60 -21.40
C LYS A 246 20.81 -9.45 -21.10
N SER A 247 21.39 -10.44 -20.44
CA SER A 247 22.83 -10.64 -20.47
C SER A 247 23.24 -10.70 -21.94
N THR A 248 23.82 -9.62 -22.43
CA THR A 248 24.42 -9.55 -23.75
C THR A 248 25.52 -10.59 -23.77
N ALA A 249 25.29 -11.68 -24.47
CA ALA A 249 26.33 -12.62 -24.85
C ALA A 249 27.42 -11.82 -25.59
N LEU A 250 28.54 -11.61 -24.93
CA LEU A 250 29.80 -11.22 -25.58
C LEU A 250 30.13 -12.33 -26.55
N GLY A 251 29.80 -12.10 -27.81
CA GLY A 251 30.26 -12.93 -28.90
C GLY A 251 31.79 -12.99 -28.90
N SER A 252 32.28 -14.19 -28.87
CA SER A 252 33.65 -14.53 -29.20
C SER A 252 33.99 -13.99 -30.59
N VAL A 253 34.95 -13.08 -30.66
CA VAL A 253 35.66 -12.77 -31.90
C VAL A 253 36.99 -13.54 -31.82
N ALA A 254 37.13 -14.44 -32.77
CA ALA A 254 38.36 -15.17 -33.08
C ALA A 254 39.47 -14.24 -33.59
#